data_96e73c5cb880a628584024491461212c
#
_entry.id   96e73c5cb880a628584024491461212c
#
_cell.length_a   1.000
_cell.length_b   1.000
_cell.length_c   1.000
_cell.angle_alpha   90.00
_cell.angle_beta   90.00
_cell.angle_gamma   90.00
#
_symmetry.space_group_name_H-M   'P 1'
#
loop_
_entity.id
_entity.type
_entity.pdbx_description
1 polymer ?
#
loop_
_entity_poly.entity_id
_entity_poly.type
_entity_poly.pdbx_seq_one_letter_code
_entity_poly.pdbx_strand_id
1 'polypeptide(L)'
;MSENTETAILAGGCCWITQELMRHCEGVVSIRAGWTGGDNDNPTEDNPGGHAEAVELVFDADRVSFRDVLELFFQIHRPDLGKRLVGSMYRSEIFYTTDEQRQVAEDTIADVEAAGFWPKVATDISEAGPFLEAEAKDQDYFQRYPDSSQFPQPGLAAASHETAA
;
A
#
# COMPACT_ATOMS: atom_id res chain seq x y z
N MET A 1 -19.06 -12.45 -11.52
CA MET A 1 -17.95 -11.48 -11.42
C MET A 1 -18.45 -10.11 -11.88
N SER A 2 -18.22 -9.08 -11.10
CA SER A 2 -18.61 -7.73 -11.50
C SER A 2 -17.76 -7.26 -12.67
N GLU A 3 -18.37 -6.51 -13.60
CA GLU A 3 -17.65 -5.84 -14.68
C GLU A 3 -17.11 -4.46 -14.23
N ASN A 4 -17.49 -4.00 -13.04
CA ASN A 4 -17.10 -2.69 -12.51
C ASN A 4 -15.88 -2.82 -11.60
N THR A 5 -14.74 -3.10 -12.22
CA THR A 5 -13.48 -3.19 -11.47
C THR A 5 -12.69 -1.90 -11.56
N GLU A 6 -11.90 -1.65 -10.52
CA GLU A 6 -11.02 -0.48 -10.42
C GLU A 6 -9.65 -0.94 -9.94
N THR A 7 -8.61 -0.19 -10.26
CA THR A 7 -7.23 -0.51 -9.86
C THR A 7 -6.74 0.50 -8.85
N ALA A 8 -6.14 0.01 -7.76
CA ALA A 8 -5.47 0.84 -6.76
C ALA A 8 -3.99 0.47 -6.71
N ILE A 9 -3.11 1.48 -6.67
CA ILE A 9 -1.66 1.30 -6.59
C ILE A 9 -1.18 2.01 -5.33
N LEU A 10 -0.66 1.23 -4.38
CA LEU A 10 -0.38 1.70 -3.02
C LEU A 10 1.00 1.23 -2.55
N ALA A 11 1.79 2.17 -2.05
CA ALA A 11 3.08 1.89 -1.41
C ALA A 11 2.94 2.13 0.09
N GLY A 12 3.12 1.11 0.89
CA GLY A 12 2.93 1.18 2.34
C GLY A 12 3.94 0.34 3.11
N GLY A 13 5.22 0.43 2.77
CA GLY A 13 6.28 -0.33 3.41
C GLY A 13 6.59 -1.61 2.67
N CYS A 14 7.01 -2.65 3.39
CA CYS A 14 7.37 -3.93 2.77
C CYS A 14 6.18 -4.52 1.99
N CYS A 15 6.39 -4.79 0.70
CA CYS A 15 5.31 -5.28 -0.17
C CYS A 15 4.81 -6.66 0.22
N TRP A 16 5.63 -7.50 0.88
CA TRP A 16 5.18 -8.80 1.37
C TRP A 16 4.04 -8.63 2.36
N ILE A 17 4.19 -7.68 3.29
CA ILE A 17 3.20 -7.40 4.35
C ILE A 17 1.98 -6.74 3.74
N THR A 18 2.19 -5.72 2.90
CA THR A 18 1.09 -4.98 2.27
C THR A 18 0.25 -5.92 1.42
N GLN A 19 0.88 -6.77 0.62
CA GLN A 19 0.17 -7.73 -0.21
C GLN A 19 -0.67 -8.69 0.65
N GLU A 20 -0.09 -9.24 1.72
CA GLU A 20 -0.81 -10.19 2.57
C GLU A 20 -2.00 -9.54 3.27
N LEU A 21 -1.83 -8.37 3.83
CA LEU A 21 -2.90 -7.70 4.55
C LEU A 21 -4.01 -7.18 3.63
N MET A 22 -3.65 -6.65 2.46
CA MET A 22 -4.63 -6.12 1.52
C MET A 22 -5.40 -7.22 0.77
N ARG A 23 -4.83 -8.41 0.58
CA ARG A 23 -5.54 -9.49 -0.11
C ARG A 23 -6.81 -9.93 0.60
N HIS A 24 -6.88 -9.72 1.90
CA HIS A 24 -8.05 -10.11 2.72
C HIS A 24 -9.14 -9.04 2.73
N CYS A 25 -8.92 -7.91 2.07
CA CYS A 25 -9.98 -6.90 1.92
C CYS A 25 -11.10 -7.47 1.06
N GLU A 26 -12.32 -7.42 1.58
CA GLU A 26 -13.48 -7.90 0.83
C GLU A 26 -13.64 -7.08 -0.46
N GLY A 27 -13.86 -7.77 -1.57
CA GLY A 27 -13.98 -7.12 -2.88
C GLY A 27 -12.70 -7.07 -3.70
N VAL A 28 -11.55 -7.43 -3.11
CA VAL A 28 -10.29 -7.51 -3.88
C VAL A 28 -10.34 -8.74 -4.78
N VAL A 29 -10.15 -8.51 -6.08
CA VAL A 29 -10.17 -9.56 -7.11
C VAL A 29 -8.79 -10.13 -7.33
N SER A 30 -7.76 -9.29 -7.36
CA SER A 30 -6.37 -9.70 -7.55
C SER A 30 -5.43 -8.67 -6.94
N ILE A 31 -4.22 -9.13 -6.59
CA ILE A 31 -3.20 -8.26 -6.03
C ILE A 31 -1.82 -8.80 -6.42
N ARG A 32 -0.93 -7.92 -6.86
CA ARG A 32 0.47 -8.26 -7.12
C ARG A 32 1.39 -7.27 -6.45
N ALA A 33 2.53 -7.74 -6.00
CA ALA A 33 3.59 -6.90 -5.46
C ALA A 33 4.50 -6.42 -6.57
N GLY A 34 5.13 -5.27 -6.38
CA GLY A 34 6.03 -4.72 -7.38
C GLY A 34 6.66 -3.42 -6.97
N TRP A 35 7.05 -2.65 -7.97
CA TRP A 35 7.81 -1.41 -7.84
C TRP A 35 7.19 -0.33 -8.71
N THR A 36 7.14 0.89 -8.21
CA THR A 36 6.64 2.01 -9.00
C THR A 36 7.18 3.34 -8.46
N GLY A 37 7.11 4.37 -9.29
CA GLY A 37 7.46 5.74 -8.90
C GLY A 37 8.93 6.11 -9.08
N GLY A 38 9.76 5.24 -9.62
CA GLY A 38 11.18 5.47 -9.86
C GLY A 38 11.56 5.50 -11.34
N ASP A 39 12.86 5.34 -11.62
CA ASP A 39 13.40 5.60 -12.95
C ASP A 39 13.99 4.39 -13.65
N ASN A 40 14.42 3.35 -12.92
CA ASN A 40 15.06 2.21 -13.59
C ASN A 40 14.05 1.14 -14.01
N ASP A 41 14.45 0.28 -14.96
CA ASP A 41 13.59 -0.74 -15.54
C ASP A 41 13.63 -2.07 -14.79
N ASN A 42 14.63 -2.26 -13.91
CA ASN A 42 14.85 -3.51 -13.18
C ASN A 42 15.19 -3.21 -11.72
N PRO A 43 14.23 -2.67 -10.94
CA PRO A 43 14.48 -2.34 -9.54
C PRO A 43 14.71 -3.59 -8.70
N THR A 44 15.61 -3.48 -7.73
CA THR A 44 15.89 -4.49 -6.72
C THR A 44 16.08 -3.81 -5.38
N GLU A 45 16.11 -4.57 -4.30
CA GLU A 45 16.39 -4.00 -2.97
C GLU A 45 17.72 -3.27 -2.93
N ASP A 46 18.72 -3.79 -3.64
CA ASP A 46 20.05 -3.18 -3.69
C ASP A 46 20.13 -1.99 -4.64
N ASN A 47 19.22 -1.92 -5.61
CA ASN A 47 19.16 -0.83 -6.58
C ASN A 47 17.70 -0.48 -6.92
N PRO A 48 16.98 0.16 -5.99
CA PRO A 48 15.57 0.47 -6.22
C PRO A 48 15.33 1.57 -7.25
N GLY A 49 16.34 2.39 -7.57
CA GLY A 49 16.20 3.43 -8.60
C GLY A 49 15.13 4.46 -8.33
N GLY A 50 14.87 4.78 -7.07
CA GLY A 50 13.81 5.72 -6.69
C GLY A 50 12.42 5.10 -6.61
N HIS A 51 12.28 3.83 -6.98
CA HIS A 51 11.01 3.13 -6.86
C HIS A 51 10.66 2.84 -5.40
N ALA A 52 9.34 2.80 -5.10
CA ALA A 52 8.84 2.28 -3.85
C ALA A 52 8.36 0.85 -4.06
N GLU A 53 8.54 0.01 -3.05
CA GLU A 53 7.83 -1.27 -3.00
C GLU A 53 6.34 -0.97 -2.86
N ALA A 54 5.53 -1.61 -3.69
CA ALA A 54 4.11 -1.29 -3.78
C ALA A 54 3.29 -2.52 -4.14
N VAL A 55 1.98 -2.37 -4.07
CA VAL A 55 1.04 -3.36 -4.56
C VAL A 55 0.11 -2.70 -5.58
N GLU A 56 -0.26 -3.47 -6.59
CA GLU A 56 -1.33 -3.10 -7.51
C GLU A 56 -2.47 -4.07 -7.25
N LEU A 57 -3.61 -3.55 -6.82
CA LEU A 57 -4.76 -4.39 -6.57
C LEU A 57 -5.92 -3.98 -7.48
N VAL A 58 -6.65 -4.99 -7.93
CA VAL A 58 -7.89 -4.81 -8.67
C VAL A 58 -9.03 -5.17 -7.73
N PHE A 59 -10.01 -4.30 -7.60
CA PHE A 59 -11.14 -4.51 -6.71
C PHE A 59 -12.47 -4.30 -7.42
N ASP A 60 -13.49 -4.98 -6.92
CA ASP A 60 -14.86 -4.86 -7.40
C ASP A 60 -15.50 -3.62 -6.76
N ALA A 61 -15.68 -2.57 -7.57
CA ALA A 61 -16.18 -1.28 -7.09
C ALA A 61 -17.66 -1.34 -6.67
N ASP A 62 -18.36 -2.42 -6.99
CA ASP A 62 -19.72 -2.64 -6.50
C ASP A 62 -19.75 -3.21 -5.07
N ARG A 63 -18.61 -3.76 -4.60
CA ARG A 63 -18.49 -4.39 -3.28
C ARG A 63 -17.69 -3.57 -2.30
N VAL A 64 -16.74 -2.79 -2.79
CA VAL A 64 -15.84 -1.99 -1.96
C VAL A 64 -15.48 -0.70 -2.72
N SER A 65 -15.41 0.42 -2.03
CA SER A 65 -15.02 1.70 -2.65
C SER A 65 -13.50 1.89 -2.55
N PHE A 66 -12.97 2.79 -3.37
CA PHE A 66 -11.57 3.21 -3.25
C PHE A 66 -11.31 3.81 -1.85
N ARG A 67 -12.30 4.54 -1.31
CA ARG A 67 -12.23 5.08 0.05
C ARG A 67 -12.04 3.97 1.09
N ASP A 68 -12.82 2.88 0.99
CA ASP A 68 -12.72 1.75 1.91
C ASP A 68 -11.34 1.08 1.81
N VAL A 69 -10.81 0.95 0.60
CA VAL A 69 -9.47 0.42 0.37
C VAL A 69 -8.42 1.29 1.06
N LEU A 70 -8.53 2.61 0.94
CA LEU A 70 -7.60 3.54 1.58
C LEU A 70 -7.72 3.53 3.11
N GLU A 71 -8.92 3.38 3.64
CA GLU A 71 -9.11 3.31 5.10
C GLU A 71 -8.40 2.08 5.68
N LEU A 72 -8.47 0.94 4.99
CA LEU A 72 -7.69 -0.23 5.37
C LEU A 72 -6.18 0.04 5.24
N PHE A 73 -5.76 0.63 4.13
CA PHE A 73 -4.36 0.96 3.86
C PHE A 73 -3.74 1.78 5.01
N PHE A 74 -4.47 2.77 5.53
CA PHE A 74 -3.99 3.59 6.64
C PHE A 74 -3.96 2.86 7.98
N GLN A 75 -4.56 1.68 8.09
CA GLN A 75 -4.52 0.85 9.30
C GLN A 75 -3.39 -0.16 9.31
N ILE A 76 -2.78 -0.46 8.15
CA ILE A 76 -1.85 -1.58 8.03
C ILE A 76 -0.39 -1.16 7.89
N HIS A 77 -0.07 0.13 7.94
CA HIS A 77 1.31 0.61 7.87
C HIS A 77 1.49 1.87 8.71
N ARG A 78 2.66 2.47 8.64
CA ARG A 78 2.99 3.70 9.37
C ARG A 78 2.96 4.91 8.40
N PRO A 79 1.76 5.49 8.12
CA PRO A 79 1.65 6.63 7.23
C PRO A 79 2.18 7.93 7.83
N ASP A 80 2.50 7.94 9.12
CA ASP A 80 3.05 9.08 9.84
C ASP A 80 4.57 9.20 9.70
N LEU A 81 5.25 8.14 9.27
CA LEU A 81 6.69 8.14 9.10
C LEU A 81 7.06 8.60 7.70
N GLY A 82 7.86 9.68 7.63
CA GLY A 82 8.34 10.18 6.35
C GLY A 82 9.44 9.31 5.75
N LYS A 83 9.73 9.53 4.47
CA LYS A 83 10.76 8.75 3.72
C LYS A 83 12.13 8.78 4.39
N ARG A 84 12.44 9.82 5.13
CA ARG A 84 13.72 9.93 5.85
C ARG A 84 13.89 8.89 6.93
N LEU A 85 12.76 8.46 7.54
CA LEU A 85 12.79 7.51 8.65
C LEU A 85 12.69 6.06 8.18
N VAL A 86 11.88 5.81 7.14
CA VAL A 86 11.64 4.44 6.66
C VAL A 86 12.49 4.07 5.45
N GLY A 87 13.13 5.06 4.80
CA GLY A 87 13.79 4.89 3.52
C GLY A 87 12.84 5.09 2.35
N SER A 88 13.35 5.62 1.23
CA SER A 88 12.52 5.95 0.06
C SER A 88 11.80 4.74 -0.51
N MET A 89 12.44 3.58 -0.49
CA MET A 89 11.89 2.31 -0.99
C MET A 89 10.66 1.86 -0.19
N TYR A 90 10.56 2.24 1.08
CA TYR A 90 9.47 1.84 1.98
C TYR A 90 8.54 3.01 2.33
N ARG A 91 8.55 4.06 1.52
CA ARG A 91 7.72 5.24 1.76
C ARG A 91 6.23 4.93 1.61
N SER A 92 5.41 5.75 2.26
CA SER A 92 3.95 5.71 2.08
C SER A 92 3.57 6.60 0.90
N GLU A 93 2.91 6.04 -0.09
CA GLU A 93 2.48 6.79 -1.27
C GLU A 93 1.25 6.17 -1.92
N ILE A 94 0.34 7.03 -2.38
CA ILE A 94 -0.84 6.64 -3.15
C ILE A 94 -0.62 7.10 -4.59
N PHE A 95 -0.70 6.18 -5.54
CA PHE A 95 -0.54 6.49 -6.97
C PHE A 95 -1.91 6.45 -7.62
N TYR A 96 -2.51 7.61 -7.87
CA TYR A 96 -3.87 7.66 -8.41
C TYR A 96 -3.88 7.37 -9.91
N THR A 97 -4.93 6.66 -10.35
CA THR A 97 -5.14 6.34 -11.76
C THR A 97 -6.19 7.27 -12.40
N THR A 98 -6.93 8.00 -11.59
CA THR A 98 -7.95 8.97 -12.04
C THR A 98 -7.96 10.19 -11.13
N ASP A 99 -8.51 11.30 -11.63
CA ASP A 99 -8.66 12.52 -10.81
C ASP A 99 -9.61 12.27 -9.62
N GLU A 100 -10.61 11.40 -9.79
CA GLU A 100 -11.49 11.01 -8.70
C GLU A 100 -10.73 10.32 -7.58
N GLN A 101 -9.83 9.38 -7.91
CA GLN A 101 -8.97 8.73 -6.92
C GLN A 101 -8.10 9.73 -6.18
N ARG A 102 -7.55 10.71 -6.90
CA ARG A 102 -6.76 11.77 -6.29
C ARG A 102 -7.57 12.52 -5.24
N GLN A 103 -8.79 12.91 -5.58
CA GLN A 103 -9.66 13.65 -4.65
C GLN A 103 -10.02 12.79 -3.44
N VAL A 104 -10.36 11.52 -3.65
CA VAL A 104 -10.66 10.60 -2.55
C VAL A 104 -9.45 10.44 -1.64
N ALA A 105 -8.24 10.35 -2.20
CA ALA A 105 -7.01 10.23 -1.41
C ALA A 105 -6.79 11.47 -0.54
N GLU A 106 -6.94 12.66 -1.11
CA GLU A 106 -6.80 13.92 -0.37
C GLU A 106 -7.83 14.01 0.77
N ASP A 107 -9.07 13.69 0.49
CA ASP A 107 -10.16 13.73 1.49
C ASP A 107 -9.94 12.69 2.59
N THR A 108 -9.48 11.49 2.22
CA THR A 108 -9.22 10.43 3.20
C THR A 108 -8.12 10.83 4.16
N ILE A 109 -7.02 11.40 3.65
CA ILE A 109 -5.92 11.86 4.50
C ILE A 109 -6.40 12.93 5.48
N ALA A 110 -7.19 13.89 5.00
CA ALA A 110 -7.73 14.95 5.86
C ALA A 110 -8.59 14.35 6.97
N ASP A 111 -9.44 13.37 6.65
CA ASP A 111 -10.31 12.73 7.64
C ASP A 111 -9.54 11.87 8.63
N VAL A 112 -8.52 11.16 8.18
CA VAL A 112 -7.66 10.34 9.05
C VAL A 112 -6.92 11.23 10.06
N GLU A 113 -6.39 12.35 9.61
CA GLU A 113 -5.74 13.31 10.50
C GLU A 113 -6.71 13.94 11.49
N ALA A 114 -7.91 14.32 11.01
CA ALA A 114 -8.94 14.90 11.86
C ALA A 114 -9.44 13.94 12.93
N ALA A 115 -9.50 12.64 12.62
CA ALA A 115 -9.90 11.60 13.58
C ALA A 115 -8.84 11.36 14.67
N GLY A 116 -7.60 11.79 14.46
CA GLY A 116 -6.54 11.75 15.46
C GLY A 116 -5.81 10.42 15.62
N PHE A 117 -6.20 9.37 14.87
CA PHE A 117 -5.48 8.10 14.92
C PHE A 117 -4.05 8.27 14.38
N TRP A 118 -3.92 9.01 13.30
CA TRP A 118 -2.65 9.45 12.75
C TRP A 118 -2.66 10.99 12.70
N PRO A 119 -2.18 11.68 13.75
CA PRO A 119 -2.27 13.16 13.81
C PRO A 119 -1.60 13.88 12.66
N LYS A 120 -0.58 13.24 12.07
CA LYS A 120 0.11 13.76 10.90
C LYS A 120 0.39 12.61 9.93
N VAL A 121 -0.04 12.77 8.69
CA VAL A 121 0.16 11.79 7.63
C VAL A 121 1.23 12.29 6.68
N ALA A 122 2.25 11.47 6.43
CA ALA A 122 3.38 11.78 5.55
C ALA A 122 3.27 11.06 4.20
N THR A 123 2.06 10.61 3.84
CA THR A 123 1.79 9.92 2.58
C THR A 123 1.81 10.89 1.41
N ASP A 124 2.60 10.58 0.39
CA ASP A 124 2.59 11.34 -0.87
C ASP A 124 1.43 10.87 -1.75
N ILE A 125 0.93 11.75 -2.59
CA ILE A 125 -0.10 11.45 -3.59
C ILE A 125 0.46 11.84 -4.95
N SER A 126 0.58 10.86 -5.86
CA SER A 126 1.19 11.07 -7.18
C SER A 126 0.38 10.38 -8.26
N GLU A 127 0.50 10.87 -9.49
CA GLU A 127 -0.09 10.20 -10.64
C GLU A 127 0.61 8.86 -10.90
N ALA A 128 -0.16 7.80 -11.18
CA ALA A 128 0.39 6.49 -11.46
C ALA A 128 1.18 6.49 -12.77
N GLY A 129 2.39 5.92 -12.72
CA GLY A 129 3.20 5.60 -13.87
C GLY A 129 3.30 4.09 -14.05
N PRO A 130 4.35 3.59 -14.75
CA PRO A 130 4.53 2.16 -14.92
C PRO A 130 4.65 1.43 -13.59
N PHE A 131 3.99 0.28 -13.49
CA PHE A 131 4.11 -0.64 -12.36
C PHE A 131 4.91 -1.85 -12.82
N LEU A 132 6.02 -2.12 -12.15
CA LEU A 132 6.91 -3.20 -12.49
C LEU A 132 6.70 -4.36 -11.51
N GLU A 133 6.16 -5.47 -12.01
CA GLU A 133 5.88 -6.63 -11.17
C GLU A 133 7.16 -7.17 -10.53
N ALA A 134 7.12 -7.46 -9.24
CA ALA A 134 8.23 -8.06 -8.53
C ALA A 134 8.45 -9.51 -8.98
N GLU A 135 9.66 -10.03 -8.75
CA GLU A 135 9.99 -11.41 -9.09
C GLU A 135 9.08 -12.41 -8.37
N ALA A 136 8.98 -13.60 -8.92
CA ALA A 136 8.13 -14.66 -8.34
C ALA A 136 8.46 -14.95 -6.87
N LYS A 137 9.73 -14.84 -6.49
CA LYS A 137 10.15 -15.06 -5.10
C LYS A 137 9.57 -14.05 -4.12
N ASP A 138 9.15 -12.88 -4.61
CA ASP A 138 8.59 -11.80 -3.80
C ASP A 138 7.06 -11.71 -3.91
N GLN A 139 6.44 -12.56 -4.72
CA GLN A 139 4.99 -12.63 -4.84
C GLN A 139 4.43 -13.62 -3.82
N ASP A 140 3.33 -13.23 -3.18
CA ASP A 140 2.60 -14.12 -2.25
C ASP A 140 3.51 -14.74 -1.18
N TYR A 141 4.47 -13.96 -0.70
CA TYR A 141 5.51 -14.45 0.21
C TYR A 141 4.93 -15.17 1.42
N PHE A 142 3.95 -14.56 2.10
CA PHE A 142 3.37 -15.17 3.30
C PHE A 142 2.36 -16.27 3.01
N GLN A 143 1.90 -16.42 1.77
CA GLN A 143 1.14 -17.60 1.36
C GLN A 143 2.05 -18.82 1.23
N ARG A 144 3.29 -18.59 0.81
CA ARG A 144 4.31 -19.66 0.68
C ARG A 144 5.02 -19.96 1.99
N TYR A 145 5.13 -18.96 2.88
CA TYR A 145 5.82 -19.09 4.16
C TYR A 145 4.92 -18.64 5.33
N PRO A 146 3.81 -19.35 5.56
CA PRO A 146 2.84 -18.94 6.59
C PRO A 146 3.39 -19.04 8.02
N ASP A 147 4.44 -19.86 8.23
CA ASP A 147 5.09 -20.04 9.53
C ASP A 147 6.25 -19.06 9.77
N SER A 148 6.48 -18.12 8.85
CA SER A 148 7.53 -17.11 9.01
C SER A 148 7.28 -16.28 10.26
N SER A 149 8.35 -16.00 11.00
CA SER A 149 8.28 -15.09 12.17
C SER A 149 7.89 -13.67 11.78
N GLN A 150 7.99 -13.32 10.49
CA GLN A 150 7.62 -12.02 9.95
C GLN A 150 6.16 -11.97 9.49
N PHE A 151 5.42 -13.08 9.61
CA PHE A 151 4.03 -13.14 9.19
C PHE A 151 3.20 -12.08 9.92
N PRO A 152 2.43 -11.24 9.19
CA PRO A 152 1.64 -10.18 9.82
C PRO A 152 0.58 -10.74 10.76
N GLN A 153 0.52 -10.17 11.96
CA GLN A 153 -0.47 -10.56 12.96
C GLN A 153 -1.61 -9.54 12.99
N PRO A 154 -2.85 -9.99 13.24
CA PRO A 154 -3.96 -9.06 13.40
C PRO A 154 -3.63 -7.98 14.46
N GLY A 155 -3.87 -6.73 14.12
CA GLY A 155 -3.63 -5.62 15.04
C GLY A 155 -2.19 -5.17 15.20
N LEU A 156 -1.25 -5.78 14.49
CA LEU A 156 0.16 -5.45 14.62
C LEU A 156 0.45 -3.98 14.26
N ALA A 157 -0.21 -3.46 13.23
CA ALA A 157 -0.02 -2.07 12.83
C ALA A 157 -0.44 -1.11 13.94
N ALA A 158 -1.56 -1.38 14.61
CA ALA A 158 -2.02 -0.57 15.74
C ALA A 158 -1.06 -0.67 16.92
N ALA A 159 -0.58 -1.87 17.24
CA ALA A 159 0.39 -2.08 18.30
C ALA A 159 1.71 -1.33 18.02
N SER A 160 2.16 -1.33 16.77
CA SER A 160 3.35 -0.58 16.35
C SER A 160 3.16 0.92 16.51
N HIS A 161 1.96 1.41 16.29
CA HIS A 161 1.63 2.82 16.49
C HIS A 161 1.78 3.22 17.97
N GLU A 162 1.29 2.40 18.88
CA GLU A 162 1.38 2.66 20.31
C GLU A 162 2.83 2.64 20.82
N THR A 163 3.62 1.69 20.34
CA THR A 163 5.00 1.52 20.82
C THR A 163 5.97 2.53 20.23
N ALA A 164 5.65 3.15 19.13
CA ALA A 164 6.52 4.11 18.45
C ALA A 164 6.34 5.56 18.95
N ALA A 165 5.41 5.76 19.87
CA ALA A 165 5.14 7.10 20.43
C ALA A 165 6.21 7.59 21.40
#